data_9d52d883fe609176a52db1ac1e27eca8
#
_entry.id   9d52d883fe609176a52db1ac1e27eca8
#
_cell.length_a   1.000
_cell.length_b   1.000
_cell.length_c   1.000
_cell.angle_alpha   90.00
_cell.angle_beta   90.00
_cell.angle_gamma   90.00
#
_symmetry.space_group_name_H-M   'P 1'
#
loop_
_entity.id
_entity.type
_entity.pdbx_description
1 polymer ?
#
loop_
_entity_poly.entity_id
_entity_poly.type
_entity_poly.pdbx_seq_one_letter_code
_entity_poly.pdbx_strand_id
1 'polypeptide(L)'
;MRLKWFAGVCAAGLSGLLAFSSGRAKIAENPAASDESAVLVGAGDIADCTDLSGAEATAKLLEQIPGTVMAVGDLAYPDGSKKNFACYDKTWGRVKTRTRPAPGNHEFHAAGARPYFDYFGAAAGPRDGYYSYELGTWHILALNSECKDIGGCDAGSREVRWLRADLAAHPAACTLAYFHKPLFSSGSAHGNDPEMKPLWQALYDANAEVVVNGHDHNYERFAPQNPDGGSDAARGIREFVVGTGGKNHRPMALSKPNSESQNADTFGVLKLTLRAGAYDWEFIPEAGKYFTDSGTTKCH
;
A
#
# COMPACT_ATOMS: atom_id res chain seq x y z
N MET A 1 -19.85 72.12 -51.90
CA MET A 1 -19.06 73.14 -52.71
C MET A 1 -17.71 72.52 -53.01
N ARG A 2 -17.44 72.34 -54.36
CA ARG A 2 -16.15 72.02 -55.02
C ARG A 2 -15.40 70.73 -54.61
N LEU A 3 -15.39 69.57 -55.33
CA LEU A 3 -14.91 69.32 -56.70
C LEU A 3 -13.42 69.59 -56.92
N LYS A 4 -12.62 68.53 -57.22
CA LYS A 4 -11.60 68.34 -58.27
C LYS A 4 -10.77 67.10 -57.95
N TRP A 5 -10.80 66.03 -58.73
CA TRP A 5 -10.20 65.56 -59.97
C TRP A 5 -8.68 65.71 -60.02
N PHE A 6 -7.97 64.54 -60.18
CA PHE A 6 -7.10 64.14 -61.34
C PHE A 6 -6.35 62.88 -60.92
N ALA A 7 -6.55 61.72 -61.55
CA ALA A 7 -5.77 61.15 -62.67
C ALA A 7 -4.38 60.68 -62.20
N GLY A 8 -4.07 59.43 -62.10
CA GLY A 8 -3.83 58.43 -63.09
C GLY A 8 -2.33 58.22 -63.31
N VAL A 9 -1.79 57.02 -63.16
CA VAL A 9 -0.76 56.41 -64.05
C VAL A 9 -0.56 54.91 -63.61
N CYS A 10 -0.55 54.06 -64.62
CA CYS A 10 -0.18 52.64 -64.60
C CYS A 10 1.31 52.42 -64.33
N ALA A 11 1.65 51.31 -63.68
CA ALA A 11 2.86 50.56 -64.00
C ALA A 11 2.81 49.13 -63.41
N ALA A 12 2.83 48.22 -64.31
CA ALA A 12 3.60 46.99 -64.43
C ALA A 12 3.68 46.04 -63.25
N GLY A 13 3.24 44.83 -63.52
CA GLY A 13 3.26 43.66 -62.68
C GLY A 13 4.63 43.07 -62.32
N LEU A 14 4.66 42.39 -61.18
CA LEU A 14 5.61 41.30 -60.91
C LEU A 14 4.84 40.20 -60.22
N SER A 15 4.68 39.07 -60.89
CA SER A 15 4.15 37.83 -60.37
C SER A 15 5.20 37.21 -59.52
N GLY A 16 5.02 37.32 -58.18
CA GLY A 16 5.81 36.58 -57.23
C GLY A 16 5.07 35.28 -56.83
N LEU A 17 5.56 34.13 -57.29
CA LEU A 17 5.13 32.81 -56.77
C LEU A 17 5.55 32.68 -55.32
N LEU A 18 4.59 32.73 -54.42
CA LEU A 18 4.77 32.32 -53.03
C LEU A 18 4.66 30.79 -52.98
N ALA A 19 5.82 30.12 -52.84
CA ALA A 19 5.89 28.71 -52.52
C ALA A 19 5.48 28.52 -51.03
N PHE A 20 4.27 27.97 -50.80
CA PHE A 20 3.88 27.49 -49.49
C PHE A 20 4.65 26.20 -49.17
N SER A 21 5.71 26.28 -48.38
CA SER A 21 6.30 25.10 -47.77
C SER A 21 5.37 24.60 -46.67
N SER A 22 4.70 23.47 -46.91
CA SER A 22 3.96 22.75 -45.89
C SER A 22 4.94 22.15 -44.89
N GLY A 23 5.28 22.90 -43.85
CA GLY A 23 5.96 22.40 -42.68
C GLY A 23 5.04 21.42 -41.97
N ARG A 24 5.23 20.11 -42.17
CA ARG A 24 4.67 19.08 -41.26
C ARG A 24 5.25 19.33 -39.88
N ALA A 25 4.43 19.82 -38.94
CA ALA A 25 4.74 19.80 -37.55
C ALA A 25 4.97 18.33 -37.15
N LYS A 26 6.19 17.97 -36.76
CA LYS A 26 6.46 16.72 -36.09
C LYS A 26 5.68 16.80 -34.74
N ILE A 27 4.63 15.98 -34.64
CA ILE A 27 4.02 15.68 -33.35
C ILE A 27 5.18 15.06 -32.57
N ALA A 28 5.60 15.74 -31.49
CA ALA A 28 6.52 15.17 -30.54
C ALA A 28 5.82 13.95 -29.96
N GLU A 29 6.30 12.76 -30.26
CA GLU A 29 5.92 11.55 -29.54
C GLU A 29 6.28 11.80 -28.08
N ASN A 30 5.25 11.86 -27.24
CA ASN A 30 5.43 11.85 -25.80
C ASN A 30 6.28 10.61 -25.48
N PRO A 31 7.42 10.70 -24.78
CA PRO A 31 8.17 9.52 -24.41
C PRO A 31 7.21 8.62 -23.64
N ALA A 32 7.04 7.39 -24.11
CA ALA A 32 6.28 6.37 -23.42
C ALA A 32 6.68 6.43 -21.93
N ALA A 33 5.69 6.60 -21.04
CA ALA A 33 5.92 6.54 -19.61
C ALA A 33 6.73 5.27 -19.39
N SER A 34 7.91 5.39 -18.79
CA SER A 34 8.76 4.25 -18.49
C SER A 34 7.92 3.25 -17.74
N ASP A 35 7.89 2.01 -18.20
CA ASP A 35 7.20 0.87 -17.58
C ASP A 35 7.96 0.45 -16.28
N GLU A 36 8.29 1.46 -15.46
CA GLU A 36 9.00 1.28 -14.20
C GLU A 36 8.01 0.77 -13.17
N SER A 37 8.04 -0.55 -13.00
CA SER A 37 7.34 -1.20 -11.90
C SER A 37 8.08 -0.98 -10.60
N ALA A 38 7.34 -0.70 -9.52
CA ALA A 38 7.86 -0.67 -8.16
C ALA A 38 7.46 -1.93 -7.41
N VAL A 39 8.29 -2.38 -6.48
CA VAL A 39 7.99 -3.55 -5.64
C VAL A 39 7.75 -3.09 -4.20
N LEU A 40 6.60 -3.50 -3.65
CA LEU A 40 6.25 -3.43 -2.24
C LEU A 40 6.11 -4.87 -1.72
N VAL A 41 6.87 -5.24 -0.67
CA VAL A 41 6.91 -6.62 -0.18
C VAL A 41 6.93 -6.65 1.34
N GLY A 42 6.21 -7.58 1.96
CA GLY A 42 6.26 -7.72 3.41
C GLY A 42 5.15 -8.57 4.00
N ALA A 43 5.03 -8.49 5.32
CA ALA A 43 4.04 -9.16 6.17
C ALA A 43 3.96 -8.44 7.52
N GLY A 44 3.00 -8.83 8.36
CA GLY A 44 2.93 -8.51 9.79
C GLY A 44 3.29 -9.69 10.67
N ASP A 45 3.20 -9.52 12.00
CA ASP A 45 3.30 -10.58 13.00
C ASP A 45 4.66 -11.30 12.96
N ILE A 46 5.74 -10.58 13.34
CA ILE A 46 7.08 -10.92 12.87
C ILE A 46 7.91 -11.63 13.93
N ALA A 47 8.57 -10.88 14.83
CA ALA A 47 9.67 -11.43 15.62
C ALA A 47 9.29 -11.73 17.06
N ASP A 48 9.41 -12.98 17.48
CA ASP A 48 9.31 -13.38 18.88
C ASP A 48 10.68 -13.83 19.39
N CYS A 49 11.18 -13.21 20.47
CA CYS A 49 12.47 -13.56 21.05
C CYS A 49 12.56 -15.01 21.55
N THR A 50 11.43 -15.70 21.74
CA THR A 50 11.41 -17.10 22.17
C THR A 50 11.66 -18.07 21.03
N ASP A 51 11.25 -17.68 19.81
CA ASP A 51 11.52 -18.42 18.56
C ASP A 51 11.59 -17.43 17.38
N LEU A 52 12.74 -17.31 16.81
CA LEU A 52 13.00 -16.45 15.64
C LEU A 52 12.99 -17.22 14.32
N SER A 53 12.73 -18.51 14.31
CA SER A 53 12.85 -19.33 13.09
C SER A 53 11.97 -18.85 11.94
N GLY A 54 10.71 -18.50 12.20
CA GLY A 54 9.80 -17.96 11.21
C GLY A 54 10.24 -16.58 10.72
N ALA A 55 10.59 -15.67 11.62
CA ALA A 55 11.08 -14.34 11.28
C ALA A 55 12.41 -14.40 10.50
N GLU A 56 13.28 -15.35 10.80
CA GLU A 56 14.51 -15.61 10.05
C GLU A 56 14.21 -16.14 8.64
N ALA A 57 13.25 -17.04 8.52
CA ALA A 57 12.85 -17.59 7.22
C ALA A 57 12.31 -16.50 6.29
N THR A 58 11.43 -15.63 6.79
CA THR A 58 10.86 -14.52 6.01
C THR A 58 11.87 -13.40 5.76
N ALA A 59 12.78 -13.12 6.70
CA ALA A 59 13.86 -12.16 6.49
C ALA A 59 14.77 -12.57 5.31
N LYS A 60 15.08 -13.88 5.17
CA LYS A 60 15.83 -14.40 4.02
C LYS A 60 15.12 -14.18 2.68
N LEU A 61 13.80 -14.27 2.66
CA LEU A 61 13.02 -13.92 1.46
C LEU A 61 13.19 -12.44 1.12
N LEU A 62 13.04 -11.58 2.13
CA LEU A 62 13.19 -10.14 1.93
C LEU A 62 14.61 -9.75 1.44
N GLU A 63 15.66 -10.40 1.91
CA GLU A 63 17.03 -10.14 1.43
C GLU A 63 17.20 -10.43 -0.06
N GLN A 64 16.41 -11.33 -0.62
CA GLN A 64 16.46 -11.72 -2.02
C GLN A 64 15.51 -10.92 -2.92
N ILE A 65 14.46 -10.32 -2.33
CA ILE A 65 13.45 -9.56 -3.07
C ILE A 65 13.76 -8.07 -2.95
N PRO A 66 14.12 -7.37 -4.03
CA PRO A 66 14.36 -5.93 -4.00
C PRO A 66 13.06 -5.15 -3.80
N GLY A 67 13.16 -3.86 -3.48
CA GLY A 67 12.03 -2.94 -3.35
C GLY A 67 11.80 -2.46 -1.92
N THR A 68 10.69 -1.76 -1.70
CA THR A 68 10.27 -1.26 -0.40
C THR A 68 9.66 -2.38 0.44
N VAL A 69 10.03 -2.44 1.72
CA VAL A 69 9.45 -3.41 2.67
C VAL A 69 8.34 -2.74 3.46
N MET A 70 7.14 -3.31 3.43
CA MET A 70 6.07 -2.99 4.37
C MET A 70 6.14 -3.94 5.57
N ALA A 71 6.22 -3.41 6.78
CA ALA A 71 6.09 -4.18 8.01
C ALA A 71 4.72 -3.83 8.64
N VAL A 72 3.80 -4.81 8.66
CA VAL A 72 2.36 -4.58 8.83
C VAL A 72 1.92 -4.84 10.28
N GLY A 73 2.59 -4.19 11.23
CA GLY A 73 2.28 -4.25 12.66
C GLY A 73 2.71 -5.54 13.35
N ASP A 74 2.76 -5.49 14.67
CA ASP A 74 3.22 -6.56 15.56
C ASP A 74 4.62 -7.06 15.16
N LEU A 75 5.56 -6.11 15.15
CA LEU A 75 6.90 -6.35 14.66
C LEU A 75 7.77 -7.06 15.69
N ALA A 76 7.52 -6.80 17.00
CA ALA A 76 8.42 -7.19 18.07
C ALA A 76 7.66 -7.70 19.31
N TYR A 77 7.45 -9.01 19.36
CA TYR A 77 6.74 -9.71 20.45
C TYR A 77 7.59 -9.93 21.71
N PRO A 78 6.95 -10.01 22.94
CA PRO A 78 5.49 -9.94 23.13
C PRO A 78 4.96 -8.53 23.41
N ASP A 79 5.79 -7.50 23.58
CA ASP A 79 5.36 -6.21 24.15
C ASP A 79 5.98 -4.98 23.49
N GLY A 80 6.58 -5.11 22.32
CA GLY A 80 7.19 -4.00 21.58
C GLY A 80 8.34 -3.32 22.34
N SER A 81 8.93 -3.95 23.37
CA SER A 81 10.02 -3.38 24.16
C SER A 81 11.32 -3.26 23.35
N LYS A 82 12.27 -2.47 23.83
CA LYS A 82 13.62 -2.41 23.24
C LYS A 82 14.28 -3.78 23.14
N LYS A 83 14.02 -4.68 24.10
CA LYS A 83 14.52 -6.05 24.07
C LYS A 83 13.93 -6.82 22.90
N ASN A 84 12.63 -6.67 22.66
CA ASN A 84 11.95 -7.33 21.54
C ASN A 84 12.40 -6.77 20.20
N PHE A 85 12.58 -5.45 20.09
CA PHE A 85 13.18 -4.84 18.88
C PHE A 85 14.63 -5.29 18.64
N ALA A 86 15.39 -5.65 19.67
CA ALA A 86 16.71 -6.27 19.47
C ALA A 86 16.63 -7.69 18.87
N CYS A 87 15.50 -8.40 19.04
CA CYS A 87 15.24 -9.66 18.35
C CYS A 87 14.78 -9.44 16.90
N TYR A 88 13.88 -8.49 16.66
CA TYR A 88 13.50 -8.04 15.32
C TYR A 88 14.73 -7.59 14.51
N ASP A 89 15.66 -6.86 15.13
CA ASP A 89 16.87 -6.35 14.47
C ASP A 89 17.78 -7.46 13.93
N LYS A 90 17.78 -8.63 14.58
CA LYS A 90 18.56 -9.79 14.11
C LYS A 90 18.00 -10.43 12.84
N THR A 91 16.73 -10.21 12.55
CA THR A 91 16.00 -10.79 11.43
C THR A 91 15.63 -9.72 10.41
N TRP A 92 14.47 -9.13 10.49
CA TRP A 92 13.99 -8.09 9.57
C TRP A 92 14.77 -6.76 9.68
N GLY A 93 15.51 -6.54 10.77
CA GLY A 93 16.42 -5.39 10.87
C GLY A 93 17.46 -5.32 9.77
N ARG A 94 17.80 -6.45 9.13
CA ARG A 94 18.72 -6.52 7.99
C ARG A 94 18.23 -5.74 6.76
N VAL A 95 16.92 -5.51 6.66
CA VAL A 95 16.31 -4.74 5.57
C VAL A 95 15.71 -3.41 6.05
N LYS A 96 16.03 -2.97 7.27
CA LYS A 96 15.49 -1.78 7.93
C LYS A 96 15.59 -0.50 7.08
N THR A 97 16.67 -0.31 6.34
CA THR A 97 16.91 0.92 5.57
C THR A 97 15.88 1.17 4.46
N ARG A 98 15.18 0.12 4.02
CA ARG A 98 14.12 0.18 3.03
C ARG A 98 12.74 -0.20 3.58
N THR A 99 12.62 -0.32 4.92
CA THR A 99 11.36 -0.64 5.59
C THR A 99 10.53 0.61 5.84
N ARG A 100 9.24 0.50 5.56
CA ARG A 100 8.18 1.46 5.88
C ARG A 100 7.21 0.76 6.83
N PRO A 101 7.33 0.94 8.15
CA PRO A 101 6.55 0.18 9.12
C PRO A 101 5.21 0.84 9.44
N ALA A 102 4.18 0.04 9.72
CA ALA A 102 3.01 0.41 10.50
C ALA A 102 3.09 -0.25 11.88
N PRO A 103 2.59 0.35 12.96
CA PRO A 103 2.56 -0.29 14.27
C PRO A 103 1.36 -1.25 14.40
N GLY A 104 1.47 -2.23 15.31
CA GLY A 104 0.38 -3.08 15.74
C GLY A 104 0.15 -2.97 17.26
N ASN A 105 -0.76 -3.80 17.79
CA ASN A 105 -1.12 -3.70 19.20
C ASN A 105 0.03 -4.10 20.16
N HIS A 106 0.92 -4.98 19.74
CA HIS A 106 2.06 -5.36 20.57
C HIS A 106 3.07 -4.21 20.75
N GLU A 107 3.20 -3.31 19.79
CA GLU A 107 4.00 -2.10 19.94
C GLU A 107 3.44 -1.17 21.02
N PHE A 108 2.12 -1.08 21.16
CA PHE A 108 1.44 -0.23 22.13
C PHE A 108 1.33 -0.84 23.53
N HIS A 109 1.74 -2.10 23.76
CA HIS A 109 1.97 -2.59 25.12
C HIS A 109 3.10 -1.81 25.80
N ALA A 110 4.05 -1.26 25.04
CA ALA A 110 4.97 -0.24 25.53
C ALA A 110 4.32 1.15 25.38
N ALA A 111 4.27 1.92 26.46
CA ALA A 111 3.59 3.21 26.50
C ALA A 111 3.89 4.11 25.29
N GLY A 112 2.86 4.45 24.52
CA GLY A 112 2.94 5.26 23.28
C GLY A 112 3.83 4.65 22.22
N ALA A 113 3.98 3.34 22.17
CA ALA A 113 4.83 2.59 21.24
C ALA A 113 6.25 3.18 21.13
N ARG A 114 6.77 3.77 22.22
CA ARG A 114 8.02 4.53 22.20
C ARG A 114 9.20 3.74 21.63
N PRO A 115 9.45 2.45 21.97
CA PRO A 115 10.57 1.71 21.42
C PRO A 115 10.46 1.53 19.89
N TYR A 116 9.26 1.40 19.33
CA TYR A 116 9.00 1.35 17.89
C TYR A 116 9.45 2.64 17.19
N PHE A 117 9.00 3.78 17.69
CA PHE A 117 9.40 5.08 17.14
C PHE A 117 10.90 5.38 17.32
N ASP A 118 11.46 4.97 18.46
CA ASP A 118 12.90 5.13 18.71
C ASP A 118 13.74 4.22 17.79
N TYR A 119 13.23 3.02 17.47
CA TYR A 119 13.90 2.07 16.57
C TYR A 119 13.87 2.54 15.12
N PHE A 120 12.72 2.87 14.57
CA PHE A 120 12.58 3.25 13.16
C PHE A 120 12.88 4.73 12.87
N GLY A 121 12.81 5.61 13.87
CA GLY A 121 13.03 7.04 13.69
C GLY A 121 12.09 7.63 12.66
N ALA A 122 12.63 8.37 11.69
CA ALA A 122 11.84 9.03 10.66
C ALA A 122 11.04 8.06 9.76
N ALA A 123 11.45 6.80 9.64
CA ALA A 123 10.75 5.81 8.83
C ALA A 123 9.39 5.41 9.43
N ALA A 124 9.18 5.58 10.74
CA ALA A 124 7.90 5.36 11.41
C ALA A 124 6.88 6.51 11.23
N GLY A 125 7.24 7.55 10.52
CA GLY A 125 6.41 8.75 10.39
C GLY A 125 6.28 9.56 11.69
N PRO A 126 5.23 10.39 11.80
CA PRO A 126 4.89 11.12 13.02
C PRO A 126 4.56 10.18 14.20
N ARG A 127 4.56 10.71 15.43
CA ARG A 127 4.25 9.94 16.65
C ARG A 127 2.83 9.35 16.71
N ASP A 128 1.92 9.80 15.86
CA ASP A 128 0.60 9.19 15.69
C ASP A 128 0.67 7.89 14.86
N GLY A 129 1.81 7.60 14.20
CA GLY A 129 2.11 6.33 13.54
C GLY A 129 1.42 6.09 12.20
N TYR A 130 0.88 7.14 11.57
CA TYR A 130 0.32 7.08 10.22
C TYR A 130 0.97 8.13 9.30
N TYR A 131 1.18 7.76 8.05
CA TYR A 131 1.84 8.58 7.04
C TYR A 131 1.57 8.04 5.63
N SER A 132 1.92 8.82 4.61
CA SER A 132 1.86 8.41 3.21
C SER A 132 3.18 8.63 2.49
N TYR A 133 3.34 8.00 1.34
CA TYR A 133 4.47 8.17 0.44
C TYR A 133 4.13 7.68 -0.97
N GLU A 134 4.87 8.18 -1.95
CA GLU A 134 4.76 7.71 -3.31
C GLU A 134 5.72 6.54 -3.57
N LEU A 135 5.24 5.54 -4.30
CA LEU A 135 6.05 4.40 -4.74
C LEU A 135 5.77 4.11 -6.22
N GLY A 136 6.66 4.58 -7.09
CA GLY A 136 6.37 4.64 -8.51
C GLY A 136 5.22 5.59 -8.80
N THR A 137 4.16 5.07 -9.41
CA THR A 137 2.93 5.82 -9.73
C THR A 137 1.80 5.58 -8.70
N TRP A 138 2.09 4.89 -7.61
CA TRP A 138 1.14 4.54 -6.58
C TRP A 138 1.24 5.45 -5.37
N HIS A 139 0.09 5.82 -4.80
CA HIS A 139 0.01 6.45 -3.50
C HIS A 139 -0.13 5.39 -2.41
N ILE A 140 0.80 5.38 -1.46
CA ILE A 140 0.88 4.34 -0.41
C ILE A 140 0.62 4.98 0.96
N LEU A 141 -0.24 4.35 1.74
CA LEU A 141 -0.63 4.78 3.07
C LEU A 141 -0.25 3.73 4.11
N ALA A 142 0.58 4.09 5.07
CA ALA A 142 0.76 3.35 6.31
C ALA A 142 -0.16 3.97 7.37
N LEU A 143 -1.15 3.20 7.87
CA LEU A 143 -2.13 3.68 8.84
C LEU A 143 -1.91 3.00 10.20
N ASN A 144 -2.57 3.55 11.22
CA ASN A 144 -2.47 3.03 12.58
C ASN A 144 -3.84 2.53 13.07
N SER A 145 -3.98 1.23 13.19
CA SER A 145 -5.21 0.57 13.66
C SER A 145 -5.39 0.55 15.18
N GLU A 146 -4.46 1.15 15.95
CA GLU A 146 -4.53 1.15 17.41
C GLU A 146 -5.36 2.34 17.91
N CYS A 147 -6.65 2.32 17.59
CA CYS A 147 -7.60 3.40 17.78
C CYS A 147 -7.59 4.00 19.18
N LYS A 148 -7.50 3.15 20.22
CA LYS A 148 -7.52 3.58 21.62
C LYS A 148 -6.31 4.42 22.00
N ASP A 149 -5.19 4.19 21.34
CA ASP A 149 -3.90 4.79 21.66
C ASP A 149 -3.66 6.11 20.93
N ILE A 150 -4.35 6.33 19.80
CA ILE A 150 -4.18 7.52 18.95
C ILE A 150 -5.36 8.48 18.95
N GLY A 151 -6.36 8.22 19.81
CA GLY A 151 -7.52 9.12 19.96
C GLY A 151 -8.69 8.81 19.04
N GLY A 152 -8.83 7.55 18.63
CA GLY A 152 -9.97 7.01 17.89
C GLY A 152 -9.71 6.78 16.41
N CYS A 153 -10.50 5.85 15.83
CA CYS A 153 -10.56 5.60 14.39
C CYS A 153 -11.96 5.89 13.82
N ASP A 154 -12.84 6.53 14.58
CA ASP A 154 -14.15 6.93 14.07
C ASP A 154 -14.03 7.99 12.97
N ALA A 155 -15.13 8.22 12.25
CA ALA A 155 -15.16 9.12 11.09
C ALA A 155 -14.75 10.58 11.40
N GLY A 156 -14.83 10.99 12.68
CA GLY A 156 -14.40 12.29 13.19
C GLY A 156 -13.01 12.31 13.80
N SER A 157 -12.32 11.18 13.88
CA SER A 157 -10.98 11.06 14.46
C SER A 157 -9.92 11.87 13.69
N ARG A 158 -8.77 12.11 14.34
CA ARG A 158 -7.66 12.85 13.70
C ARG A 158 -7.13 12.08 12.49
N GLU A 159 -6.97 10.76 12.61
CA GLU A 159 -6.45 9.93 11.54
C GLU A 159 -7.39 9.88 10.34
N VAL A 160 -8.69 9.64 10.53
CA VAL A 160 -9.66 9.59 9.42
C VAL A 160 -9.77 10.95 8.71
N ARG A 161 -9.73 12.07 9.46
CA ARG A 161 -9.68 13.40 8.84
C ARG A 161 -8.40 13.63 8.04
N TRP A 162 -7.25 13.23 8.60
CA TRP A 162 -5.97 13.30 7.90
C TRP A 162 -6.00 12.44 6.63
N LEU A 163 -6.45 11.18 6.73
CA LEU A 163 -6.56 10.24 5.62
C LEU A 163 -7.38 10.84 4.46
N ARG A 164 -8.55 11.40 4.74
CA ARG A 164 -9.39 12.05 3.71
C ARG A 164 -8.70 13.26 3.08
N ALA A 165 -8.01 14.05 3.87
CA ALA A 165 -7.27 15.23 3.39
C ALA A 165 -6.05 14.80 2.54
N ASP A 166 -5.34 13.77 2.94
CA ASP A 166 -4.17 13.23 2.25
C ASP A 166 -4.57 12.63 0.90
N LEU A 167 -5.60 11.78 0.87
CA LEU A 167 -6.16 11.21 -0.37
C LEU A 167 -6.63 12.28 -1.36
N ALA A 168 -7.24 13.36 -0.86
CA ALA A 168 -7.67 14.49 -1.69
C ALA A 168 -6.49 15.32 -2.23
N ALA A 169 -5.40 15.40 -1.48
CA ALA A 169 -4.19 16.15 -1.86
C ALA A 169 -3.28 15.38 -2.83
N HIS A 170 -3.37 14.05 -2.84
CA HIS A 170 -2.52 13.15 -3.63
C HIS A 170 -3.36 12.25 -4.54
N PRO A 171 -4.08 12.81 -5.54
CA PRO A 171 -4.86 12.01 -6.47
C PRO A 171 -3.93 11.11 -7.29
N ALA A 172 -4.07 9.81 -7.13
CA ALA A 172 -3.31 8.80 -7.85
C ALA A 172 -4.26 7.86 -8.59
N ALA A 173 -3.78 7.27 -9.68
CA ALA A 173 -4.55 6.27 -10.43
C ALA A 173 -4.74 4.97 -9.64
N CYS A 174 -3.84 4.69 -8.69
CA CYS A 174 -3.91 3.51 -7.84
C CYS A 174 -3.43 3.88 -6.43
N THR A 175 -4.17 3.43 -5.41
CA THR A 175 -3.88 3.68 -4.00
C THR A 175 -3.86 2.37 -3.23
N LEU A 176 -2.89 2.22 -2.32
CA LEU A 176 -2.79 1.08 -1.42
C LEU A 176 -2.61 1.57 0.01
N ALA A 177 -3.33 0.97 0.95
CA ALA A 177 -3.12 1.17 2.37
C ALA A 177 -2.68 -0.13 3.06
N TYR A 178 -1.87 -0.02 4.11
CA TYR A 178 -1.60 -1.12 5.02
C TYR A 178 -1.63 -0.66 6.47
N PHE A 179 -2.20 -1.51 7.32
CA PHE A 179 -2.33 -1.32 8.76
C PHE A 179 -2.59 -2.67 9.42
N HIS A 180 -2.41 -2.76 10.75
CA HIS A 180 -2.34 -4.05 11.40
C HIS A 180 -3.66 -4.83 11.45
N LYS A 181 -4.74 -4.25 11.99
CA LYS A 181 -6.01 -4.97 12.23
C LYS A 181 -6.89 -5.01 10.97
N PRO A 182 -7.36 -6.19 10.53
CA PRO A 182 -8.19 -6.33 9.34
C PRO A 182 -9.65 -5.95 9.61
N LEU A 183 -10.32 -5.34 8.63
CA LEU A 183 -11.78 -5.20 8.68
C LEU A 183 -12.45 -6.55 8.47
N PHE A 184 -11.92 -7.38 7.58
CA PHE A 184 -12.43 -8.71 7.30
C PHE A 184 -11.33 -9.76 7.48
N SER A 185 -11.63 -10.81 8.24
CA SER A 185 -10.74 -11.96 8.43
C SER A 185 -11.53 -13.20 8.82
N SER A 186 -11.14 -14.34 8.28
CA SER A 186 -11.61 -15.66 8.71
C SER A 186 -10.73 -16.29 9.78
N GLY A 187 -9.77 -15.56 10.34
CA GLY A 187 -8.94 -16.05 11.44
C GLY A 187 -9.76 -16.39 12.67
N SER A 188 -9.45 -17.51 13.32
CA SER A 188 -10.21 -17.98 14.50
C SER A 188 -9.86 -17.23 15.77
N ALA A 189 -8.73 -16.51 15.79
CA ALA A 189 -8.25 -15.84 16.98
C ALA A 189 -8.84 -14.44 17.16
N HIS A 190 -8.94 -13.68 16.11
CA HIS A 190 -9.39 -12.28 16.13
C HIS A 190 -10.56 -12.06 15.17
N GLY A 191 -10.44 -12.46 13.92
CA GLY A 191 -11.50 -12.28 12.92
C GLY A 191 -11.67 -10.81 12.50
N ASN A 192 -12.89 -10.44 12.12
CA ASN A 192 -13.22 -9.08 11.71
C ASN A 192 -13.04 -8.07 12.85
N ASP A 193 -12.42 -6.92 12.55
CA ASP A 193 -12.40 -5.77 13.46
C ASP A 193 -13.25 -4.61 12.90
N PRO A 194 -14.50 -4.44 13.37
CA PRO A 194 -15.39 -3.40 12.85
C PRO A 194 -14.94 -1.98 13.20
N GLU A 195 -13.99 -1.77 14.12
CA GLU A 195 -13.42 -0.45 14.39
C GLU A 195 -12.67 0.11 13.17
N MET A 196 -12.22 -0.75 12.24
CA MET A 196 -11.52 -0.36 11.00
C MET A 196 -12.45 0.16 9.92
N LYS A 197 -13.77 0.01 10.05
CA LYS A 197 -14.74 0.41 9.02
C LYS A 197 -14.64 1.88 8.60
N PRO A 198 -14.40 2.88 9.46
CA PRO A 198 -14.28 4.27 9.03
C PRO A 198 -13.02 4.54 8.19
N LEU A 199 -11.90 3.85 8.45
CA LEU A 199 -10.70 3.90 7.61
C LEU A 199 -11.00 3.29 6.23
N TRP A 200 -11.61 2.12 6.22
CA TRP A 200 -12.05 1.46 4.98
C TRP A 200 -13.02 2.31 4.16
N GLN A 201 -13.98 2.98 4.82
CA GLN A 201 -14.92 3.87 4.13
C GLN A 201 -14.20 5.04 3.47
N ALA A 202 -13.20 5.64 4.15
CA ALA A 202 -12.43 6.73 3.56
C ALA A 202 -11.61 6.27 2.36
N LEU A 203 -11.01 5.08 2.43
CA LEU A 203 -10.25 4.46 1.34
C LEU A 203 -11.18 4.12 0.15
N TYR A 204 -12.34 3.51 0.42
CA TYR A 204 -13.34 3.16 -0.59
C TYR A 204 -13.91 4.39 -1.30
N ASP A 205 -14.22 5.46 -0.55
CA ASP A 205 -14.70 6.73 -1.10
C ASP A 205 -13.69 7.38 -2.07
N ALA A 206 -12.39 7.11 -1.85
CA ALA A 206 -11.28 7.58 -2.66
C ALA A 206 -10.82 6.58 -3.75
N ASN A 207 -11.57 5.50 -3.97
CA ASN A 207 -11.24 4.44 -4.92
C ASN A 207 -9.88 3.79 -4.67
N ALA A 208 -9.55 3.45 -3.43
CA ALA A 208 -8.35 2.66 -3.14
C ALA A 208 -8.49 1.21 -3.63
N GLU A 209 -7.38 0.65 -4.13
CA GLU A 209 -7.34 -0.67 -4.77
C GLU A 209 -7.13 -1.81 -3.78
N VAL A 210 -6.21 -1.60 -2.83
CA VAL A 210 -5.66 -2.65 -1.99
C VAL A 210 -5.56 -2.20 -0.54
N VAL A 211 -5.94 -3.11 0.37
CA VAL A 211 -5.62 -3.04 1.79
C VAL A 211 -4.82 -4.27 2.19
N VAL A 212 -3.72 -4.08 2.95
CA VAL A 212 -2.92 -5.17 3.51
C VAL A 212 -2.91 -5.08 5.03
N ASN A 213 -3.23 -6.19 5.68
CA ASN A 213 -3.34 -6.32 7.14
C ASN A 213 -2.49 -7.49 7.68
N GLY A 214 -2.28 -7.54 8.99
CA GLY A 214 -1.73 -8.64 9.76
C GLY A 214 -2.73 -9.12 10.81
N HIS A 215 -2.28 -9.24 12.07
CA HIS A 215 -3.06 -9.50 13.28
C HIS A 215 -3.57 -10.94 13.41
N ASP A 216 -4.26 -11.47 12.42
CA ASP A 216 -4.49 -12.91 12.33
C ASP A 216 -3.28 -13.58 11.68
N HIS A 217 -2.66 -14.53 12.39
CA HIS A 217 -1.40 -15.16 12.00
C HIS A 217 -1.61 -16.22 10.92
N ASN A 218 -2.11 -15.77 9.79
CA ASN A 218 -2.42 -16.59 8.61
C ASN A 218 -2.31 -15.73 7.34
N TYR A 219 -2.50 -16.36 6.20
CA TYR A 219 -2.72 -15.68 4.93
C TYR A 219 -4.18 -15.81 4.53
N GLU A 220 -4.78 -14.69 4.11
CA GLU A 220 -6.08 -14.68 3.47
C GLU A 220 -6.15 -13.59 2.42
N ARG A 221 -6.81 -13.88 1.27
CA ARG A 221 -7.11 -12.90 0.25
C ARG A 221 -8.59 -12.88 -0.05
N PHE A 222 -9.16 -11.70 -0.09
CA PHE A 222 -10.56 -11.48 -0.43
C PHE A 222 -10.72 -10.98 -1.88
N ALA A 223 -11.86 -11.29 -2.49
CA ALA A 223 -12.32 -10.60 -3.68
C ALA A 223 -12.57 -9.11 -3.37
N PRO A 224 -12.55 -8.22 -4.39
CA PRO A 224 -12.88 -6.82 -4.18
C PRO A 224 -14.25 -6.65 -3.53
N GLN A 225 -14.30 -5.89 -2.44
CA GLN A 225 -15.50 -5.71 -1.62
C GLN A 225 -15.65 -4.29 -1.10
N ASN A 226 -16.87 -3.89 -0.77
CA ASN A 226 -17.18 -2.61 -0.16
C ASN A 226 -17.03 -2.67 1.38
N PRO A 227 -17.11 -1.53 2.11
CA PRO A 227 -16.95 -1.50 3.56
C PRO A 227 -18.01 -2.27 4.38
N ASP A 228 -19.10 -2.73 3.74
CA ASP A 228 -20.13 -3.57 4.34
C ASP A 228 -19.90 -5.08 4.08
N GLY A 229 -18.82 -5.44 3.37
CA GLY A 229 -18.52 -6.82 2.99
C GLY A 229 -19.32 -7.34 1.79
N GLY A 230 -19.98 -6.45 1.07
CA GLY A 230 -20.61 -6.78 -0.21
C GLY A 230 -19.56 -6.89 -1.32
N SER A 231 -19.66 -7.93 -2.16
CA SER A 231 -18.78 -8.05 -3.34
C SER A 231 -18.99 -6.85 -4.28
N ASP A 232 -17.89 -6.24 -4.71
CA ASP A 232 -17.92 -5.07 -5.60
C ASP A 232 -16.71 -5.12 -6.55
N ALA A 233 -16.92 -5.77 -7.69
CA ALA A 233 -15.85 -5.93 -8.68
C ALA A 233 -15.48 -4.63 -9.42
N ALA A 234 -16.32 -3.59 -9.31
CA ALA A 234 -16.13 -2.33 -10.04
C ALA A 234 -15.35 -1.28 -9.25
N ARG A 235 -15.49 -1.28 -7.92
CA ARG A 235 -14.90 -0.26 -7.03
C ARG A 235 -14.40 -0.81 -5.70
N GLY A 236 -14.55 -2.11 -5.50
CA GLY A 236 -14.23 -2.75 -4.22
C GLY A 236 -12.74 -2.80 -3.96
N ILE A 237 -12.38 -2.75 -2.70
CA ILE A 237 -11.00 -2.89 -2.23
C ILE A 237 -10.68 -4.39 -2.10
N ARG A 238 -9.55 -4.83 -2.63
CA ARG A 238 -9.00 -6.16 -2.39
C ARG A 238 -8.21 -6.16 -1.08
N GLU A 239 -8.62 -6.98 -0.13
CA GLU A 239 -7.91 -7.15 1.14
C GLU A 239 -7.01 -8.37 1.13
N PHE A 240 -5.83 -8.21 1.71
CA PHE A 240 -4.90 -9.29 2.03
C PHE A 240 -4.61 -9.26 3.53
N VAL A 241 -4.92 -10.34 4.24
CA VAL A 241 -4.40 -10.60 5.57
C VAL A 241 -3.10 -11.38 5.42
N VAL A 242 -2.00 -10.84 5.94
CA VAL A 242 -0.65 -11.39 5.78
C VAL A 242 0.08 -11.38 7.12
N GLY A 243 -0.52 -12.02 8.14
CA GLY A 243 0.08 -12.20 9.47
C GLY A 243 1.08 -13.35 9.49
N THR A 244 1.88 -13.48 8.43
CA THR A 244 2.75 -14.63 8.16
C THR A 244 4.23 -14.31 8.32
N GLY A 245 4.55 -13.18 8.98
CA GLY A 245 5.92 -12.66 9.12
C GLY A 245 6.86 -13.49 9.98
N GLY A 246 6.31 -14.38 10.86
CA GLY A 246 7.16 -15.32 11.60
C GLY A 246 6.82 -15.62 13.04
N LYS A 247 5.81 -14.96 13.64
CA LYS A 247 5.48 -15.16 15.07
C LYS A 247 5.04 -16.60 15.36
N ASN A 248 3.98 -17.04 14.75
CA ASN A 248 3.42 -18.41 14.81
C ASN A 248 2.20 -18.48 13.89
N HIS A 249 1.70 -19.69 13.67
CA HIS A 249 0.45 -19.88 12.92
C HIS A 249 -0.75 -19.96 13.83
N ARG A 250 -1.91 -19.50 13.34
CA ARG A 250 -3.21 -19.62 13.99
C ARG A 250 -4.23 -20.18 13.00
N PRO A 251 -5.14 -21.07 13.46
CA PRO A 251 -6.08 -21.72 12.58
C PRO A 251 -7.10 -20.72 11.99
N MET A 252 -7.67 -21.11 10.84
CA MET A 252 -8.83 -20.45 10.26
C MET A 252 -10.12 -20.90 10.95
N ALA A 253 -11.11 -20.02 11.01
CA ALA A 253 -12.51 -20.35 11.29
C ALA A 253 -13.25 -20.67 9.98
N LEU A 254 -14.58 -20.57 9.97
CA LEU A 254 -15.36 -20.67 8.74
C LEU A 254 -15.01 -19.48 7.83
N SER A 255 -14.75 -19.77 6.56
CA SER A 255 -14.47 -18.74 5.56
C SER A 255 -15.56 -17.69 5.51
N LYS A 256 -15.19 -16.45 5.55
CA LYS A 256 -16.09 -15.30 5.37
C LYS A 256 -16.49 -15.19 3.91
N PRO A 257 -17.61 -14.51 3.61
CA PRO A 257 -17.95 -14.13 2.25
C PRO A 257 -16.78 -13.42 1.56
N ASN A 258 -16.64 -13.63 0.25
CA ASN A 258 -15.58 -13.07 -0.59
C ASN A 258 -14.15 -13.58 -0.31
N SER A 259 -13.92 -14.47 0.65
CA SER A 259 -12.62 -15.10 0.83
C SER A 259 -12.30 -16.02 -0.37
N GLU A 260 -11.17 -15.78 -1.05
CA GLU A 260 -10.77 -16.49 -2.27
C GLU A 260 -9.58 -17.43 -2.06
N SER A 261 -8.70 -17.13 -1.11
CA SER A 261 -7.49 -17.92 -0.84
C SER A 261 -7.14 -17.85 0.64
N GLN A 262 -6.76 -18.98 1.24
CA GLN A 262 -6.45 -19.10 2.68
C GLN A 262 -5.31 -20.07 2.91
N ASN A 263 -4.44 -19.73 3.87
CA ASN A 263 -3.42 -20.64 4.41
C ASN A 263 -3.08 -20.29 5.86
N ALA A 264 -2.92 -21.29 6.71
CA ALA A 264 -2.63 -21.13 8.13
C ALA A 264 -1.45 -22.00 8.62
N ASP A 265 -0.54 -22.39 7.73
CA ASP A 265 0.57 -23.28 8.08
C ASP A 265 1.91 -22.90 7.40
N THR A 266 1.97 -21.74 6.75
CA THR A 266 3.11 -21.31 5.96
C THR A 266 3.51 -19.90 6.30
N PHE A 267 4.75 -19.69 6.75
CA PHE A 267 5.34 -18.35 6.80
C PHE A 267 5.71 -17.90 5.40
N GLY A 268 5.64 -16.59 5.18
CA GLY A 268 5.92 -16.02 3.88
C GLY A 268 5.68 -14.52 3.84
N VAL A 269 5.88 -13.95 2.67
CA VAL A 269 5.68 -12.53 2.41
C VAL A 269 4.79 -12.31 1.20
N LEU A 270 3.94 -11.30 1.25
CA LEU A 270 3.22 -10.81 0.08
C LEU A 270 4.12 -9.86 -0.70
N LYS A 271 4.34 -10.16 -1.97
CA LYS A 271 5.00 -9.27 -2.91
C LYS A 271 3.96 -8.67 -3.85
N LEU A 272 3.97 -7.34 -3.94
CA LEU A 272 3.16 -6.58 -4.88
C LEU A 272 4.08 -5.91 -5.90
N THR A 273 3.84 -6.16 -7.18
CA THR A 273 4.52 -5.46 -8.28
C THR A 273 3.55 -4.40 -8.80
N LEU A 274 3.85 -3.15 -8.48
CA LEU A 274 3.03 -1.98 -8.74
C LEU A 274 3.42 -1.36 -10.08
N ARG A 275 2.47 -1.26 -11.00
CA ARG A 275 2.64 -0.64 -12.32
C ARG A 275 1.67 0.53 -12.48
N ALA A 276 1.88 1.35 -13.50
CA ALA A 276 0.91 2.38 -13.84
C ALA A 276 -0.46 1.76 -14.19
N GLY A 277 -1.46 1.98 -13.32
CA GLY A 277 -2.83 1.49 -13.51
C GLY A 277 -3.04 -0.01 -13.37
N ALA A 278 -2.09 -0.75 -12.75
CA ALA A 278 -2.22 -2.20 -12.53
C ALA A 278 -1.30 -2.72 -11.43
N TYR A 279 -1.57 -3.89 -10.91
CA TYR A 279 -0.66 -4.58 -9.98
C TYR A 279 -0.74 -6.10 -10.13
N ASP A 280 0.39 -6.75 -9.76
CA ASP A 280 0.45 -8.19 -9.56
C ASP A 280 0.65 -8.45 -8.07
N TRP A 281 0.11 -9.57 -7.59
CA TRP A 281 0.41 -10.09 -6.25
C TRP A 281 0.99 -11.50 -6.34
N GLU A 282 1.85 -11.80 -5.38
CA GLU A 282 2.45 -13.11 -5.22
C GLU A 282 2.74 -13.35 -3.75
N PHE A 283 2.13 -14.38 -3.14
CA PHE A 283 2.56 -14.87 -1.84
C PHE A 283 3.76 -15.79 -2.02
N ILE A 284 4.89 -15.41 -1.44
CA ILE A 284 6.15 -16.14 -1.53
C ILE A 284 6.38 -16.86 -0.21
N PRO A 285 6.29 -18.20 -0.19
CA PRO A 285 6.43 -19.01 1.02
C PRO A 285 7.89 -19.12 1.47
N GLU A 286 8.08 -19.43 2.74
CA GLU A 286 9.36 -19.87 3.28
C GLU A 286 9.89 -21.14 2.60
N ALA A 287 11.19 -21.36 2.67
CA ALA A 287 11.83 -22.53 2.06
C ALA A 287 11.23 -23.85 2.57
N GLY A 288 10.88 -24.74 1.65
CA GLY A 288 10.28 -26.05 1.95
C GLY A 288 8.77 -26.06 2.07
N LYS A 289 8.11 -24.92 1.93
CA LYS A 289 6.64 -24.81 1.82
C LYS A 289 6.22 -24.55 0.37
N TYR A 290 4.99 -24.92 0.04
CA TYR A 290 4.50 -24.95 -1.36
C TYR A 290 3.25 -24.11 -1.59
N PHE A 291 2.65 -23.58 -0.52
CA PHE A 291 1.49 -22.70 -0.68
C PHE A 291 1.93 -21.43 -1.39
N THR A 292 1.23 -21.05 -2.44
CA THR A 292 1.37 -19.77 -3.13
C THR A 292 0.01 -19.27 -3.59
N ASP A 293 -0.14 -17.98 -3.70
CA ASP A 293 -1.31 -17.31 -4.25
C ASP A 293 -0.82 -16.14 -5.11
N SER A 294 -1.27 -16.07 -6.35
CA SER A 294 -0.80 -15.04 -7.27
C SER A 294 -1.87 -14.62 -8.25
N GLY A 295 -1.71 -13.42 -8.78
CA GLY A 295 -2.59 -12.90 -9.82
C GLY A 295 -2.20 -11.52 -10.29
N THR A 296 -3.00 -10.98 -11.19
CA THR A 296 -2.84 -9.66 -11.78
C THR A 296 -4.20 -8.99 -11.95
N THR A 297 -4.26 -7.67 -11.77
CA THR A 297 -5.47 -6.89 -12.05
C THR A 297 -5.10 -5.46 -12.42
N LYS A 298 -6.06 -4.76 -13.03
CA LYS A 298 -5.97 -3.32 -13.27
C LYS A 298 -6.57 -2.58 -12.09
N CYS A 299 -6.10 -1.36 -11.87
CA CYS A 299 -6.77 -0.40 -11.00
C CYS A 299 -8.11 0.03 -11.62
N HIS A 300 -9.10 0.35 -10.80
CA HIS A 300 -10.42 0.80 -11.23
C HIS A 300 -10.59 2.32 -11.31
#